data_262035254da0f6402ad9b495f3026e30
#
_entry.id   262035254da0f6402ad9b495f3026e30
#
_cell.length_a   1.000
_cell.length_b   1.000
_cell.length_c   1.000
_cell.angle_alpha   90.00
_cell.angle_beta   90.00
_cell.angle_gamma   90.00
#
_symmetry.space_group_name_H-M   'P 1'
#
loop_
_entity.id
_entity.type
_entity.pdbx_description
1 polymer ?
#
loop_
_entity_poly.entity_id
_entity_poly.type
_entity_poly.pdbx_seq_one_letter_code
_entity_poly.pdbx_strand_id
1 'polypeptide(L)'
;MVNESVATSVAPTFVEPIVLRMSDIRFDDASELLARYGLELVRIADGEPIPGSYWGECEAGLVGNAVHARADTPVHSLLHEAAHLIVLPPDRRAVVHTDATDSIEEEDAVCVLQALLGDELPGVGRERVLADMDAWGYTFRLGSARAYFERDSESAWAWLRARGLADEATRRLAPLPAGDGT
;
A
#
# COMPACT_ATOMS: atom_id res chain seq x y z
N MET A 1 -40.29 38.93 -21.83
CA MET A 1 -39.76 37.59 -22.16
C MET A 1 -38.32 37.54 -21.68
N VAL A 2 -38.09 36.98 -20.55
CA VAL A 2 -36.72 36.80 -19.96
C VAL A 2 -36.26 35.39 -20.31
N ASN A 3 -35.17 35.31 -21.05
CA ASN A 3 -34.58 34.05 -21.47
C ASN A 3 -33.64 33.57 -20.35
N GLU A 4 -34.07 32.61 -19.54
CA GLU A 4 -33.21 31.93 -18.56
C GLU A 4 -32.30 30.94 -19.28
N SER A 5 -31.04 31.32 -19.43
CA SER A 5 -29.98 30.42 -19.89
C SER A 5 -29.66 29.46 -18.76
N VAL A 6 -30.11 28.21 -18.88
CA VAL A 6 -29.72 27.12 -17.96
C VAL A 6 -28.26 26.76 -18.24
N ALA A 7 -27.37 27.22 -17.38
CA ALA A 7 -25.97 26.77 -17.41
C ALA A 7 -25.94 25.31 -16.96
N THR A 8 -25.71 24.40 -17.89
CA THR A 8 -25.47 22.99 -17.61
C THR A 8 -24.08 22.88 -16.92
N SER A 9 -24.08 22.73 -15.62
CA SER A 9 -22.86 22.40 -14.85
C SER A 9 -22.41 21.00 -15.25
N VAL A 10 -21.36 20.93 -16.07
CA VAL A 10 -20.67 19.68 -16.33
C VAL A 10 -19.88 19.36 -15.06
N ALA A 11 -20.25 18.31 -14.36
CA ALA A 11 -19.47 17.80 -13.24
C ALA A 11 -18.05 17.49 -13.73
N PRO A 12 -16.99 17.80 -12.94
CA PRO A 12 -15.64 17.46 -13.33
C PRO A 12 -15.53 15.93 -13.52
N THR A 13 -15.12 15.53 -14.72
CA THR A 13 -14.85 14.13 -15.02
C THR A 13 -13.62 13.75 -14.20
N PHE A 14 -13.80 12.90 -13.19
CA PHE A 14 -12.66 12.33 -12.46
C PHE A 14 -11.84 11.49 -13.46
N VAL A 15 -10.62 11.92 -13.72
CA VAL A 15 -9.66 11.15 -14.50
C VAL A 15 -8.86 10.30 -13.52
N GLU A 16 -9.05 9.01 -13.60
CA GLU A 16 -8.33 8.06 -12.74
C GLU A 16 -6.83 8.14 -13.03
N PRO A 17 -5.97 8.25 -11.98
CA PRO A 17 -4.53 8.37 -12.19
C PRO A 17 -3.94 7.11 -12.85
N ILE A 18 -2.92 7.32 -13.69
CA ILE A 18 -2.18 6.22 -14.34
C ILE A 18 -1.14 5.70 -13.36
N VAL A 19 -1.47 4.62 -12.68
CA VAL A 19 -0.59 3.93 -11.72
C VAL A 19 -0.44 2.45 -12.12
N LEU A 20 0.58 1.77 -11.61
CA LEU A 20 0.69 0.32 -11.79
C LEU A 20 -0.46 -0.39 -11.09
N ARG A 21 -1.03 -1.36 -11.79
CA ARG A 21 -2.12 -2.22 -11.34
C ARG A 21 -1.64 -3.66 -11.16
N MET A 22 -2.42 -4.45 -10.42
CA MET A 22 -2.14 -5.89 -10.28
C MET A 22 -2.14 -6.65 -11.61
N SER A 23 -2.85 -6.14 -12.63
CA SER A 23 -2.79 -6.65 -14.01
C SER A 23 -1.46 -6.41 -14.72
N ASP A 24 -0.65 -5.46 -14.27
CA ASP A 24 0.63 -5.08 -14.88
C ASP A 24 1.81 -5.86 -14.32
N ILE A 25 1.60 -6.64 -13.26
CA ILE A 25 2.60 -7.49 -12.62
C ILE A 25 2.14 -8.95 -12.57
N ARG A 26 3.06 -9.85 -12.24
CA ARG A 26 2.66 -11.23 -11.97
C ARG A 26 2.06 -11.33 -10.57
N PHE A 27 0.85 -11.84 -10.50
CA PHE A 27 0.17 -12.04 -9.22
C PHE A 27 0.96 -12.96 -8.28
N ASP A 28 1.62 -13.98 -8.86
CA ASP A 28 2.43 -14.93 -8.11
C ASP A 28 3.61 -14.24 -7.40
N ASP A 29 4.28 -13.28 -8.07
CA ASP A 29 5.41 -12.54 -7.47
C ASP A 29 4.93 -11.75 -6.23
N ALA A 30 3.77 -11.12 -6.31
CA ALA A 30 3.17 -10.43 -5.17
C ALA A 30 2.74 -11.41 -4.07
N SER A 31 2.16 -12.55 -4.44
CA SER A 31 1.77 -13.60 -3.50
C SER A 31 2.97 -14.17 -2.75
N GLU A 32 4.07 -14.45 -3.46
CA GLU A 32 5.32 -14.94 -2.87
C GLU A 32 5.95 -13.88 -1.94
N LEU A 33 5.88 -12.60 -2.30
CA LEU A 33 6.35 -11.51 -1.44
C LEU A 33 5.59 -11.49 -0.12
N LEU A 34 4.25 -11.49 -0.17
CA LEU A 34 3.39 -11.45 1.01
C LEU A 34 3.57 -12.70 1.88
N ALA A 35 3.71 -13.88 1.27
CA ALA A 35 3.92 -15.14 1.97
C ALA A 35 5.20 -15.15 2.83
N ARG A 36 6.25 -14.43 2.44
CA ARG A 36 7.47 -14.26 3.26
C ARG A 36 7.20 -13.64 4.63
N TYR A 37 6.11 -12.87 4.75
CA TYR A 37 5.66 -12.22 5.99
C TYR A 37 4.50 -12.95 6.68
N GLY A 38 4.15 -14.15 6.19
CA GLY A 38 3.04 -14.94 6.71
C GLY A 38 1.66 -14.38 6.36
N LEU A 39 1.57 -13.63 5.25
CA LEU A 39 0.33 -13.05 4.73
C LEU A 39 -0.15 -13.85 3.52
N GLU A 40 -1.46 -13.84 3.32
CA GLU A 40 -2.12 -14.41 2.14
C GLU A 40 -2.53 -13.29 1.17
N LEU A 41 -2.33 -13.48 -0.13
CA LEU A 41 -2.90 -12.64 -1.17
C LEU A 41 -4.08 -13.36 -1.81
N VAL A 42 -5.28 -12.79 -1.65
CA VAL A 42 -6.53 -13.35 -2.19
C VAL A 42 -6.93 -12.59 -3.44
N ARG A 43 -7.03 -13.30 -4.56
CA ARG A 43 -7.51 -12.73 -5.81
C ARG A 43 -9.04 -12.62 -5.79
N ILE A 44 -9.54 -11.43 -6.02
CA ILE A 44 -10.96 -11.14 -6.19
C ILE A 44 -11.28 -11.07 -7.69
N ALA A 45 -12.42 -11.60 -8.09
CA ALA A 45 -12.87 -11.55 -9.48
C ALA A 45 -13.17 -10.11 -9.92
N ASP A 46 -12.99 -9.84 -11.21
CA ASP A 46 -13.25 -8.52 -11.78
C ASP A 46 -14.72 -8.11 -11.56
N GLY A 47 -14.90 -6.87 -11.10
CA GLY A 47 -16.22 -6.32 -10.80
C GLY A 47 -16.85 -6.74 -9.47
N GLU A 48 -16.25 -7.71 -8.75
CA GLU A 48 -16.73 -8.06 -7.42
C GLU A 48 -16.21 -7.09 -6.36
N PRO A 49 -16.97 -6.84 -5.28
CA PRO A 49 -16.50 -6.02 -4.16
C PRO A 49 -15.25 -6.60 -3.52
N ILE A 50 -14.29 -5.75 -3.17
CA ILE A 50 -13.07 -6.16 -2.47
C ILE A 50 -13.35 -6.19 -0.97
N PRO A 51 -13.33 -7.37 -0.31
CA PRO A 51 -13.57 -7.46 1.13
C PRO A 51 -12.53 -6.67 1.93
N GLY A 52 -13.00 -5.90 2.92
CA GLY A 52 -12.12 -5.16 3.81
C GLY A 52 -11.45 -3.94 3.19
N SER A 53 -11.84 -3.51 1.99
CA SER A 53 -11.37 -2.24 1.41
C SER A 53 -11.95 -1.06 2.20
N TYR A 54 -11.10 -0.15 2.66
CA TYR A 54 -11.51 1.05 3.40
C TYR A 54 -12.23 2.06 2.51
N TRP A 55 -11.61 2.38 1.38
CA TRP A 55 -12.13 3.37 0.43
C TRP A 55 -13.10 2.76 -0.58
N GLY A 56 -13.11 1.42 -0.70
CA GLY A 56 -13.88 0.71 -1.69
C GLY A 56 -13.26 0.77 -3.09
N GLU A 57 -14.10 0.63 -4.12
CA GLU A 57 -13.67 0.64 -5.53
C GLU A 57 -12.62 -0.41 -5.85
N CYS A 58 -11.45 0.00 -6.40
CA CYS A 58 -10.37 -0.89 -6.79
C CYS A 58 -9.26 -1.02 -5.73
N GLU A 59 -9.34 -0.33 -4.60
CA GLU A 59 -8.29 -0.40 -3.59
C GLU A 59 -8.28 -1.75 -2.87
N ALA A 60 -7.08 -2.17 -2.43
CA ALA A 60 -6.90 -3.40 -1.68
C ALA A 60 -7.68 -3.37 -0.36
N GLY A 61 -7.96 -4.54 0.19
CA GLY A 61 -8.67 -4.66 1.46
C GLY A 61 -8.05 -5.69 2.39
N LEU A 62 -8.32 -5.54 3.69
CA LEU A 62 -7.79 -6.36 4.76
C LEU A 62 -8.88 -7.18 5.45
N VAL A 63 -8.66 -8.48 5.57
CA VAL A 63 -9.46 -9.37 6.42
C VAL A 63 -8.54 -10.39 7.09
N GLY A 64 -8.31 -10.24 8.37
CA GLY A 64 -7.38 -11.08 9.11
C GLY A 64 -5.95 -11.00 8.55
N ASN A 65 -5.39 -12.14 8.21
CA ASN A 65 -4.05 -12.29 7.64
C ASN A 65 -4.01 -12.11 6.12
N ALA A 66 -5.13 -11.79 5.49
CA ALA A 66 -5.26 -11.76 4.05
C ALA A 66 -5.40 -10.34 3.50
N VAL A 67 -4.68 -10.07 2.42
CA VAL A 67 -4.86 -8.89 1.57
C VAL A 67 -5.65 -9.30 0.34
N HIS A 68 -6.76 -8.61 0.08
CA HIS A 68 -7.66 -8.88 -1.04
C HIS A 68 -7.41 -7.87 -2.16
N ALA A 69 -7.26 -8.35 -3.39
CA ALA A 69 -7.02 -7.49 -4.55
C ALA A 69 -7.63 -8.05 -5.82
N ARG A 70 -8.09 -7.14 -6.71
CA ARG A 70 -8.52 -7.44 -8.08
C ARG A 70 -7.40 -7.13 -9.08
N ALA A 71 -7.64 -7.45 -10.35
CA ALA A 71 -6.73 -7.11 -11.44
C ALA A 71 -6.51 -5.58 -11.58
N ASP A 72 -7.53 -4.78 -11.30
CA ASP A 72 -7.50 -3.30 -11.35
C ASP A 72 -7.00 -2.63 -10.07
N THR A 73 -6.69 -3.39 -9.02
CA THR A 73 -6.14 -2.83 -7.76
C THR A 73 -4.76 -2.21 -8.01
N PRO A 74 -4.52 -0.96 -7.56
CA PRO A 74 -3.20 -0.36 -7.64
C PRO A 74 -2.16 -1.14 -6.83
N VAL A 75 -0.97 -1.33 -7.40
CA VAL A 75 0.12 -2.04 -6.70
C VAL A 75 0.52 -1.32 -5.42
N HIS A 76 0.58 0.02 -5.44
CA HIS A 76 0.87 0.78 -4.23
C HIS A 76 -0.17 0.56 -3.12
N SER A 77 -1.46 0.42 -3.45
CA SER A 77 -2.52 0.12 -2.48
C SER A 77 -2.34 -1.27 -1.88
N LEU A 78 -2.05 -2.30 -2.71
CA LEU A 78 -1.72 -3.65 -2.20
C LEU A 78 -0.56 -3.60 -1.20
N LEU A 79 0.53 -2.90 -1.55
CA LEU A 79 1.72 -2.83 -0.71
C LEU A 79 1.48 -2.03 0.58
N HIS A 80 0.61 -1.02 0.54
CA HIS A 80 0.17 -0.25 1.69
C HIS A 80 -0.56 -1.14 2.69
N GLU A 81 -1.57 -1.84 2.23
CA GLU A 81 -2.36 -2.76 3.07
C GLU A 81 -1.50 -3.92 3.60
N ALA A 82 -0.62 -4.48 2.77
CA ALA A 82 0.35 -5.48 3.24
C ALA A 82 1.28 -4.92 4.32
N ALA A 83 1.76 -3.68 4.18
CA ALA A 83 2.62 -3.04 5.16
C ALA A 83 1.92 -2.86 6.52
N HIS A 84 0.64 -2.50 6.54
CA HIS A 84 -0.16 -2.47 7.77
C HIS A 84 -0.15 -3.82 8.50
N LEU A 85 -0.37 -4.92 7.79
CA LEU A 85 -0.32 -6.25 8.40
C LEU A 85 1.08 -6.66 8.83
N ILE A 86 2.13 -6.26 8.10
CA ILE A 86 3.53 -6.59 8.43
C ILE A 86 3.96 -5.92 9.74
N VAL A 87 3.56 -4.67 9.96
CA VAL A 87 3.92 -3.94 11.19
C VAL A 87 3.16 -4.42 12.41
N LEU A 88 2.01 -5.07 12.24
CA LEU A 88 1.23 -5.63 13.33
C LEU A 88 1.81 -6.96 13.84
N PRO A 89 1.78 -7.20 15.15
CA PRO A 89 2.08 -8.51 15.69
C PRO A 89 1.03 -9.55 15.23
N PRO A 90 1.41 -10.83 15.07
CA PRO A 90 0.54 -11.86 14.47
C PRO A 90 -0.82 -12.05 15.16
N ASP A 91 -0.87 -11.91 16.48
CA ASP A 91 -2.09 -12.03 17.27
C ASP A 91 -3.10 -10.90 16.98
N ARG A 92 -2.61 -9.71 16.66
CA ARG A 92 -3.45 -8.58 16.25
C ARG A 92 -3.95 -8.70 14.82
N ARG A 93 -3.17 -9.31 13.91
CA ARG A 93 -3.57 -9.49 12.51
C ARG A 93 -4.87 -10.29 12.37
N ALA A 94 -5.04 -11.34 13.17
CA ALA A 94 -6.18 -12.26 13.08
C ALA A 94 -7.55 -11.60 13.26
N VAL A 95 -7.60 -10.41 13.90
CA VAL A 95 -8.84 -9.68 14.19
C VAL A 95 -9.00 -8.42 13.35
N VAL A 96 -8.06 -8.14 12.43
CA VAL A 96 -8.14 -6.97 11.55
C VAL A 96 -9.27 -7.13 10.54
N HIS A 97 -10.02 -6.07 10.34
CA HIS A 97 -10.99 -5.95 9.27
C HIS A 97 -11.07 -4.48 8.85
N THR A 98 -10.68 -4.18 7.63
CA THR A 98 -10.76 -2.86 6.99
C THR A 98 -9.75 -1.84 7.55
N ASP A 99 -9.61 -1.70 8.86
CA ASP A 99 -8.75 -0.73 9.51
C ASP A 99 -7.73 -1.44 10.42
N ALA A 100 -6.46 -1.14 10.22
CA ALA A 100 -5.36 -1.79 10.92
C ALA A 100 -4.75 -0.92 12.04
N THR A 101 -4.81 0.42 11.93
CA THR A 101 -4.18 1.32 12.89
C THR A 101 -4.82 2.71 12.97
N ASP A 102 -4.79 3.30 14.18
CA ASP A 102 -5.14 4.70 14.44
C ASP A 102 -3.90 5.57 14.71
N SER A 103 -2.69 5.03 14.59
CA SER A 103 -1.44 5.69 14.95
C SER A 103 -0.80 6.39 13.75
N ILE A 104 -0.59 7.71 13.83
CA ILE A 104 0.14 8.49 12.82
C ILE A 104 1.57 7.96 12.65
N GLU A 105 2.24 7.58 13.74
CA GLU A 105 3.60 7.06 13.70
C GLU A 105 3.69 5.72 12.94
N GLU A 106 2.67 4.87 13.10
CA GLU A 106 2.58 3.60 12.39
C GLU A 106 2.27 3.83 10.92
N GLU A 107 1.36 4.76 10.60
CA GLU A 107 1.02 5.15 9.23
C GLU A 107 2.25 5.70 8.48
N ASP A 108 3.04 6.55 9.14
CA ASP A 108 4.30 7.06 8.60
C ASP A 108 5.29 5.91 8.30
N ALA A 109 5.38 4.93 9.20
CA ALA A 109 6.23 3.75 9.01
C ALA A 109 5.71 2.85 7.88
N VAL A 110 4.39 2.67 7.76
CA VAL A 110 3.73 1.95 6.66
C VAL A 110 4.07 2.58 5.32
N CYS A 111 4.04 3.90 5.19
CA CYS A 111 4.41 4.59 3.95
C CYS A 111 5.87 4.33 3.52
N VAL A 112 6.80 4.25 4.47
CA VAL A 112 8.20 3.88 4.17
C VAL A 112 8.29 2.40 3.78
N LEU A 113 7.65 1.52 4.56
CA LEU A 113 7.68 0.07 4.32
C LEU A 113 7.07 -0.30 2.97
N GLN A 114 5.97 0.32 2.59
CA GLN A 114 5.32 0.19 1.28
C GLN A 114 6.30 0.44 0.13
N ALA A 115 7.10 1.51 0.20
CA ALA A 115 8.10 1.81 -0.81
C ALA A 115 9.23 0.76 -0.85
N LEU A 116 9.67 0.27 0.31
CA LEU A 116 10.69 -0.78 0.41
C LEU A 116 10.20 -2.12 -0.15
N LEU A 117 8.94 -2.49 0.09
CA LEU A 117 8.32 -3.69 -0.48
C LEU A 117 8.29 -3.62 -2.02
N GLY A 118 8.15 -2.42 -2.59
CA GLY A 118 8.22 -2.22 -4.03
C GLY A 118 9.54 -2.67 -4.66
N ASP A 119 10.66 -2.56 -3.95
CA ASP A 119 11.97 -3.04 -4.43
C ASP A 119 12.05 -4.56 -4.53
N GLU A 120 11.21 -5.28 -3.80
CA GLU A 120 11.15 -6.73 -3.79
C GLU A 120 10.26 -7.31 -4.91
N LEU A 121 9.49 -6.45 -5.59
CA LEU A 121 8.64 -6.87 -6.70
C LEU A 121 9.37 -6.71 -8.04
N PRO A 122 9.54 -7.78 -8.83
CA PRO A 122 10.18 -7.71 -10.13
C PRO A 122 9.53 -6.68 -11.06
N GLY A 123 10.32 -5.76 -11.57
CA GLY A 123 9.87 -4.73 -12.51
C GLY A 123 9.10 -3.55 -11.91
N VAL A 124 8.96 -3.48 -10.58
CA VAL A 124 8.30 -2.38 -9.87
C VAL A 124 9.33 -1.39 -9.33
N GLY A 125 9.93 -1.67 -8.18
CA GLY A 125 10.89 -0.80 -7.51
C GLY A 125 10.24 0.35 -6.73
N ARG A 126 10.95 0.85 -5.69
CA ARG A 126 10.45 1.92 -4.80
C ARG A 126 10.16 3.23 -5.53
N GLU A 127 10.95 3.55 -6.53
CA GLU A 127 10.79 4.78 -7.30
C GLU A 127 9.43 4.85 -8.00
N ARG A 128 8.98 3.71 -8.52
CA ARG A 128 7.66 3.60 -9.12
C ARG A 128 6.56 3.68 -8.08
N VAL A 129 6.71 3.00 -6.95
CA VAL A 129 5.73 3.06 -5.85
C VAL A 129 5.56 4.49 -5.35
N LEU A 130 6.66 5.22 -5.08
CA LEU A 130 6.62 6.61 -4.64
C LEU A 130 5.93 7.53 -5.67
N ALA A 131 6.19 7.33 -6.96
CA ALA A 131 5.55 8.10 -8.01
C ALA A 131 4.04 7.79 -8.12
N ASP A 132 3.65 6.53 -7.95
CA ASP A 132 2.25 6.10 -7.98
C ASP A 132 1.48 6.62 -6.74
N MET A 133 2.12 6.69 -5.56
CA MET A 133 1.55 7.33 -4.36
C MET A 133 1.24 8.80 -4.62
N ASP A 134 2.19 9.54 -5.21
CA ASP A 134 2.00 10.94 -5.57
C ASP A 134 0.86 11.12 -6.59
N ALA A 135 0.83 10.28 -7.61
CA ALA A 135 -0.21 10.31 -8.66
C ALA A 135 -1.60 9.97 -8.10
N TRP A 136 -1.67 9.08 -7.10
CA TRP A 136 -2.92 8.67 -6.44
C TRP A 136 -3.47 9.73 -5.49
N GLY A 137 -2.63 10.68 -5.06
CA GLY A 137 -3.03 11.80 -4.21
C GLY A 137 -2.64 11.68 -2.75
N TYR A 138 -1.66 10.84 -2.42
CA TYR A 138 -1.06 10.88 -1.08
C TYR A 138 -0.49 12.27 -0.80
N THR A 139 -0.71 12.75 0.41
CA THR A 139 -0.27 14.10 0.80
C THR A 139 0.80 14.03 1.87
N PHE A 140 1.96 14.62 1.59
CA PHE A 140 3.08 14.69 2.51
C PHE A 140 3.48 16.14 2.75
N ARG A 141 4.01 16.43 3.95
CA ARG A 141 4.43 17.77 4.37
C ARG A 141 5.39 18.45 3.39
N LEU A 142 6.29 17.67 2.77
CA LEU A 142 7.25 18.16 1.78
C LEU A 142 6.75 18.14 0.34
N GLY A 143 5.47 17.84 0.12
CA GLY A 143 4.81 17.95 -1.18
C GLY A 143 4.90 16.71 -2.07
N SER A 144 5.66 15.66 -1.69
CA SER A 144 5.69 14.40 -2.41
C SER A 144 6.13 13.23 -1.54
N ALA A 145 5.74 12.01 -1.93
CA ALA A 145 6.15 10.76 -1.31
C ALA A 145 7.67 10.58 -1.36
N ARG A 146 8.30 10.91 -2.49
CA ARG A 146 9.76 10.90 -2.63
C ARG A 146 10.44 11.83 -1.63
N ALA A 147 10.00 13.09 -1.54
CA ALA A 147 10.59 14.05 -0.62
C ALA A 147 10.43 13.64 0.83
N TYR A 148 9.28 13.05 1.18
CA TYR A 148 9.04 12.44 2.49
C TYR A 148 10.04 11.31 2.75
N PHE A 149 10.10 10.31 1.88
CA PHE A 149 10.97 9.14 2.02
C PHE A 149 12.45 9.51 2.18
N GLU A 150 12.91 10.51 1.44
CA GLU A 150 14.33 10.93 1.45
C GLU A 150 14.72 11.80 2.63
N ARG A 151 13.82 12.70 3.08
CA ARG A 151 14.19 13.86 3.92
C ARG A 151 13.30 14.13 5.12
N ASP A 152 12.20 13.39 5.30
CA ASP A 152 11.19 13.66 6.34
C ASP A 152 10.72 12.40 7.07
N SER A 153 11.33 11.25 6.81
CA SER A 153 10.91 9.96 7.31
C SER A 153 11.82 9.38 8.41
N GLU A 154 12.62 10.18 9.08
CA GLU A 154 13.58 9.73 10.11
C GLU A 154 12.88 8.97 11.26
N SER A 155 11.73 9.47 11.72
CA SER A 155 10.93 8.81 12.76
C SER A 155 10.40 7.44 12.29
N ALA A 156 9.94 7.35 11.06
CA ALA A 156 9.47 6.12 10.45
C ALA A 156 10.59 5.07 10.33
N TRP A 157 11.78 5.49 9.89
CA TRP A 157 12.96 4.62 9.86
C TRP A 157 13.35 4.11 11.25
N ALA A 158 13.38 5.00 12.25
CA ALA A 158 13.67 4.61 13.63
C ALA A 158 12.63 3.61 14.16
N TRP A 159 11.35 3.81 13.83
CA TRP A 159 10.25 2.94 14.21
C TRP A 159 10.37 1.53 13.57
N LEU A 160 10.66 1.47 12.26
CA LEU A 160 10.85 0.20 11.53
C LEU A 160 12.10 -0.55 12.00
N ARG A 161 13.20 0.17 12.23
CA ARG A 161 14.45 -0.42 12.77
C ARG A 161 14.25 -1.02 14.14
N ALA A 162 13.55 -0.32 15.04
CA ALA A 162 13.27 -0.82 16.39
C ALA A 162 12.47 -2.15 16.38
N ARG A 163 11.77 -2.43 15.28
CA ARG A 163 11.01 -3.69 15.06
C ARG A 163 11.72 -4.70 14.19
N GLY A 164 12.94 -4.41 13.75
CA GLY A 164 13.71 -5.30 12.88
C GLY A 164 13.13 -5.47 11.48
N LEU A 165 12.33 -4.50 10.99
CA LEU A 165 11.69 -4.55 9.68
C LEU A 165 12.52 -3.90 8.58
N ALA A 166 13.35 -2.92 8.92
CA ALA A 166 14.18 -2.22 7.96
C ALA A 166 15.56 -1.89 8.52
N ASP A 167 16.54 -1.79 7.63
CA ASP A 167 17.90 -1.30 7.89
C ASP A 167 18.06 0.10 7.28
N GLU A 168 18.12 1.10 8.14
CA GLU A 168 18.25 2.49 7.75
C GLU A 168 19.58 2.79 7.04
N ALA A 169 20.67 2.11 7.42
CA ALA A 169 21.98 2.35 6.84
C ALA A 169 22.05 1.92 5.38
N THR A 170 21.40 0.81 5.04
CA THR A 170 21.31 0.30 3.67
C THR A 170 20.06 0.80 2.93
N ARG A 171 19.13 1.42 3.64
CA ARG A 171 17.83 1.84 3.09
C ARG A 171 17.04 0.69 2.45
N ARG A 172 17.04 -0.49 3.11
CA ARG A 172 16.41 -1.73 2.64
C ARG A 172 15.60 -2.42 3.74
N LEU A 173 14.78 -3.37 3.32
CA LEU A 173 14.15 -4.30 4.27
C LEU A 173 15.21 -5.07 5.05
N ALA A 174 14.97 -5.28 6.33
CA ALA A 174 15.81 -6.17 7.12
C ALA A 174 15.64 -7.63 6.64
N PRO A 175 16.71 -8.46 6.70
CA PRO A 175 16.57 -9.88 6.43
C PRO A 175 15.54 -10.50 7.37
N LEU A 176 14.62 -11.28 6.82
CA LEU A 176 13.69 -12.05 7.64
C LEU A 176 14.48 -13.08 8.46
N PRO A 177 14.10 -13.31 9.74
CA PRO A 177 14.72 -14.35 10.54
C PRO A 177 14.62 -15.68 9.77
N ALA A 178 15.74 -16.43 9.75
CA ALA A 178 15.73 -17.77 9.20
C ALA A 178 14.62 -18.54 9.93
N GLY A 179 13.63 -19.03 9.19
CA GLY A 179 12.57 -19.84 9.79
C GLY A 179 13.20 -21.02 10.48
N ASP A 180 12.95 -21.20 11.76
CA ASP A 180 13.30 -22.41 12.47
C ASP A 180 12.56 -23.55 11.79
N GLY A 181 13.29 -24.27 10.92
CA GLY A 181 12.76 -25.43 10.21
C GLY A 181 12.34 -26.49 11.21
N THR A 182 11.04 -26.58 11.45
CA THR A 182 10.38 -27.69 12.14
C THR A 182 9.66 -28.56 11.13
#